data_0b6b08480947b536a971cc0807b27381
#
_entry.id   0b6b08480947b536a971cc0807b27381
#
_cell.length_a   1.000
_cell.length_b   1.000
_cell.length_c   1.000
_cell.angle_alpha   90.00
_cell.angle_beta   90.00
_cell.angle_gamma   90.00
#
_symmetry.space_group_name_H-M   'P 1'
#
loop_
_entity.id
_entity.type
_entity.pdbx_description
1 polymer ?
#
loop_
_entity_poly.entity_id
_entity_poly.type
_entity_poly.pdbx_seq_one_letter_code
_entity_poly.pdbx_strand_id
1 'polypeptide(L)'
;MSRWITAWLMSAVLVMVAACDTLVVSTGGSGGACVGECGRVVNVVDGDTIDVVIGGTEYRVRYVGINTPERDEVCYQEASAANSALVLNQTVRLVPDTSDTDRYGRLLRYIYVGDTFVNRQLVADGYAEAVLYQPDDEYYDDFRRFEVNAARNGLGCHPTGIFDDDNPVR
;
A
#
# COMPACT_ATOMS: atom_id res chain seq x y z
N MET A 1 -7.01 -42.65 85.07
CA MET A 1 -5.82 -42.79 84.18
C MET A 1 -6.24 -42.33 82.78
N SER A 2 -5.99 -41.08 82.46
CA SER A 2 -6.47 -40.44 81.25
C SER A 2 -5.26 -39.91 80.45
N ARG A 3 -5.07 -40.46 79.21
CA ARG A 3 -3.97 -40.10 78.35
C ARG A 3 -4.50 -39.12 77.33
N TRP A 4 -4.00 -37.92 77.36
CA TRP A 4 -4.27 -36.88 76.37
C TRP A 4 -3.31 -37.02 75.20
N ILE A 5 -3.84 -37.21 74.00
CA ILE A 5 -3.10 -37.22 72.73
C ILE A 5 -3.26 -35.81 72.09
N THR A 6 -2.21 -35.04 72.07
CA THR A 6 -2.17 -33.77 71.40
C THR A 6 -1.87 -34.01 69.93
N ALA A 7 -2.84 -33.70 69.06
CA ALA A 7 -2.67 -33.72 67.59
C ALA A 7 -2.07 -32.36 67.11
N TRP A 8 -0.93 -32.42 66.46
CA TRP A 8 -0.30 -31.29 65.81
C TRP A 8 -0.94 -31.14 64.40
N LEU A 9 -1.64 -30.03 64.15
CA LEU A 9 -2.07 -29.61 62.85
C LEU A 9 -0.93 -28.86 62.15
N MET A 10 -0.29 -29.49 61.18
CA MET A 10 0.62 -28.81 60.26
C MET A 10 -0.21 -28.04 59.24
N SER A 11 -0.22 -26.73 59.36
CA SER A 11 -0.82 -25.82 58.36
C SER A 11 0.14 -25.69 57.17
N ALA A 12 -0.16 -26.32 56.06
CA ALA A 12 0.54 -26.16 54.80
C ALA A 12 0.08 -24.85 54.15
N VAL A 13 0.97 -23.82 54.18
CA VAL A 13 0.76 -22.59 53.43
C VAL A 13 1.08 -22.87 51.96
N LEU A 14 0.05 -22.95 51.15
CA LEU A 14 0.18 -23.03 49.71
C LEU A 14 0.43 -21.64 49.13
N VAL A 15 1.70 -21.35 48.82
CA VAL A 15 2.06 -20.11 48.10
C VAL A 15 1.65 -20.27 46.64
N MET A 16 0.53 -19.66 46.26
CA MET A 16 0.19 -19.48 44.84
C MET A 16 1.09 -18.39 44.22
N VAL A 17 2.06 -18.84 43.45
CA VAL A 17 2.81 -17.95 42.54
C VAL A 17 1.88 -17.66 41.37
N ALA A 18 1.29 -16.47 41.36
CA ALA A 18 0.59 -15.96 40.20
C ALA A 18 1.64 -15.62 39.11
N ALA A 19 1.80 -16.51 38.13
CA ALA A 19 2.51 -16.20 36.92
C ALA A 19 1.67 -15.18 36.16
N CYS A 20 2.13 -13.91 36.15
CA CYS A 20 1.64 -12.90 35.23
C CYS A 20 2.14 -13.27 33.83
N ASP A 21 1.37 -14.06 33.09
CA ASP A 21 1.52 -14.17 31.66
C ASP A 21 1.15 -12.80 31.05
N THR A 22 2.17 -12.03 30.72
CA THR A 22 2.01 -10.87 29.87
C THR A 22 1.61 -11.39 28.48
N LEU A 23 0.31 -11.37 28.20
CA LEU A 23 -0.20 -11.53 26.85
C LEU A 23 0.35 -10.38 26.01
N VAL A 24 1.44 -10.64 25.30
CA VAL A 24 1.85 -9.80 24.18
C VAL A 24 0.76 -9.95 23.12
N VAL A 25 -0.20 -9.03 23.14
CA VAL A 25 -1.14 -8.89 22.03
C VAL A 25 -0.32 -8.39 20.85
N SER A 26 0.18 -9.34 20.07
CA SER A 26 0.70 -9.05 18.73
C SER A 26 -0.50 -8.58 17.92
N THR A 27 -0.66 -7.28 17.75
CA THR A 27 -1.54 -6.70 16.73
C THR A 27 -0.89 -6.99 15.38
N GLY A 28 -0.91 -8.25 15.00
CA GLY A 28 -0.59 -8.68 13.66
C GLY A 28 -1.72 -8.24 12.75
N GLY A 29 -1.54 -7.13 12.06
CA GLY A 29 -2.27 -6.93 10.83
C GLY A 29 -2.06 -8.18 9.99
N SER A 30 -3.13 -8.75 9.47
CA SER A 30 -3.10 -9.91 8.58
C SER A 30 -2.51 -9.51 7.22
N GLY A 31 -1.22 -9.17 7.20
CA GLY A 31 -0.43 -9.07 6.00
C GLY A 31 0.06 -10.48 5.67
N GLY A 32 -0.58 -11.16 4.71
CA GLY A 32 0.00 -12.34 4.10
C GLY A 32 1.43 -12.01 3.67
N ALA A 33 2.37 -12.96 3.80
CA ALA A 33 3.74 -12.76 3.35
C ALA A 33 3.72 -12.28 1.89
N CYS A 34 4.38 -11.15 1.61
CA CYS A 34 4.48 -10.64 0.26
C CYS A 34 5.25 -11.64 -0.60
N VAL A 35 4.70 -12.02 -1.76
CA VAL A 35 5.29 -13.02 -2.67
C VAL A 35 5.73 -12.32 -3.95
N GLY A 36 6.97 -12.57 -4.40
CA GLY A 36 7.58 -11.92 -5.56
C GLY A 36 8.52 -10.77 -5.16
N GLU A 37 8.64 -9.76 -6.03
CA GLU A 37 9.39 -8.55 -5.70
C GLU A 37 8.62 -7.70 -4.71
N CYS A 38 9.19 -7.48 -3.54
CA CYS A 38 8.54 -6.78 -2.44
C CYS A 38 9.45 -5.72 -1.84
N GLY A 39 8.87 -4.59 -1.45
CA GLY A 39 9.61 -3.52 -0.80
C GLY A 39 8.75 -2.68 0.12
N ARG A 40 9.39 -1.95 1.02
CA ARG A 40 8.73 -1.00 1.90
C ARG A 40 8.75 0.39 1.29
N VAL A 41 7.58 1.02 1.16
CA VAL A 41 7.49 2.41 0.72
C VAL A 41 7.99 3.33 1.83
N VAL A 42 8.98 4.15 1.51
CA VAL A 42 9.61 5.10 2.46
C VAL A 42 9.27 6.55 2.14
N ASN A 43 8.87 6.83 0.90
CA ASN A 43 8.46 8.16 0.47
C ASN A 43 7.43 8.08 -0.67
N VAL A 44 6.53 9.05 -0.73
CA VAL A 44 5.63 9.28 -1.87
C VAL A 44 6.06 10.58 -2.52
N VAL A 45 6.48 10.51 -3.78
CA VAL A 45 6.97 11.66 -4.55
C VAL A 45 5.79 12.46 -5.07
N ASP A 46 4.79 11.75 -5.66
CA ASP A 46 3.57 12.29 -6.23
C ASP A 46 2.47 11.21 -6.33
N GLY A 47 1.47 11.44 -7.17
CA GLY A 47 0.31 10.54 -7.30
C GLY A 47 0.63 9.18 -7.92
N ASP A 48 1.75 9.02 -8.64
CA ASP A 48 2.12 7.79 -9.34
C ASP A 48 3.61 7.42 -9.24
N THR A 49 4.33 8.07 -8.34
CA THR A 49 5.76 7.83 -8.12
C THR A 49 6.08 7.71 -6.64
N ILE A 50 6.80 6.65 -6.26
CA ILE A 50 7.19 6.35 -4.88
C ILE A 50 8.67 5.99 -4.78
N ASP A 51 9.25 6.11 -3.58
CA ASP A 51 10.55 5.54 -3.25
C ASP A 51 10.34 4.31 -2.35
N VAL A 52 10.95 3.18 -2.74
CA VAL A 52 10.76 1.86 -2.13
C VAL A 52 12.11 1.26 -1.77
N VAL A 53 12.23 0.72 -0.56
CA VAL A 53 13.39 -0.05 -0.14
C VAL A 53 13.17 -1.53 -0.43
N ILE A 54 13.97 -2.09 -1.34
CA ILE A 54 13.96 -3.49 -1.75
C ILE A 54 15.33 -4.10 -1.39
N GLY A 55 15.36 -5.12 -0.54
CA GLY A 55 16.60 -5.77 -0.16
C GLY A 55 17.65 -4.84 0.49
N GLY A 56 17.23 -3.73 1.09
CA GLY A 56 18.10 -2.73 1.72
C GLY A 56 18.56 -1.60 0.78
N THR A 57 18.18 -1.62 -0.49
CA THR A 57 18.47 -0.56 -1.47
C THR A 57 17.20 0.21 -1.80
N GLU A 58 17.31 1.53 -1.87
CA GLU A 58 16.20 2.42 -2.24
C GLU A 58 16.13 2.58 -3.76
N TYR A 59 14.92 2.44 -4.29
CA TYR A 59 14.60 2.59 -5.71
C TYR A 59 13.45 3.56 -5.89
N ARG A 60 13.52 4.39 -6.93
CA ARG A 60 12.37 5.17 -7.41
C ARG A 60 11.55 4.33 -8.35
N VAL A 61 10.25 4.28 -8.11
CA VAL A 61 9.29 3.46 -8.84
C VAL A 61 8.22 4.34 -9.46
N ARG A 62 8.01 4.26 -10.77
CA ARG A 62 6.93 4.89 -11.53
C ARG A 62 5.85 3.84 -11.80
N TYR A 63 4.62 4.19 -11.53
CA TYR A 63 3.50 3.31 -11.79
C TYR A 63 3.22 3.20 -13.28
N VAL A 64 3.09 1.97 -13.78
CA VAL A 64 2.82 1.69 -15.19
C VAL A 64 1.35 1.95 -15.52
N GLY A 65 1.12 2.46 -16.71
CA GLY A 65 -0.21 2.55 -17.32
C GLY A 65 -1.13 3.64 -16.78
N ILE A 66 -0.66 4.48 -15.85
CA ILE A 66 -1.42 5.60 -15.30
C ILE A 66 -0.60 6.88 -15.26
N ASN A 67 -1.30 8.03 -15.24
CA ASN A 67 -0.73 9.35 -15.04
C ASN A 67 -1.53 10.12 -14.00
N THR A 68 -0.87 10.93 -13.20
CA THR A 68 -1.49 11.82 -12.22
C THR A 68 -1.09 13.27 -12.47
N PRO A 69 -1.84 14.25 -11.94
CA PRO A 69 -1.48 15.66 -12.10
C PRO A 69 -0.07 15.95 -11.58
N GLU A 70 0.70 16.72 -12.34
CA GLU A 70 2.04 17.18 -12.00
C GLU A 70 2.02 18.33 -10.97
N ARG A 71 3.18 18.64 -10.37
CA ARG A 71 3.31 19.56 -9.22
C ARG A 71 2.65 20.93 -9.41
N ASP A 72 2.65 21.46 -10.62
CA ASP A 72 2.11 22.79 -10.95
C ASP A 72 0.67 22.72 -11.51
N GLU A 73 0.08 21.53 -11.50
CA GLU A 73 -1.27 21.29 -12.02
C GLU A 73 -2.31 21.24 -10.89
N VAL A 74 -3.55 21.54 -11.26
CA VAL A 74 -4.70 21.39 -10.37
C VAL A 74 -4.86 19.93 -9.94
N CYS A 75 -5.29 19.70 -8.70
CA CYS A 75 -5.48 18.36 -8.12
C CYS A 75 -4.19 17.56 -7.82
N TYR A 76 -3.01 18.12 -8.00
CA TYR A 76 -1.74 17.46 -7.66
C TYR A 76 -1.69 16.98 -6.21
N GLN A 77 -2.10 17.85 -5.27
CA GLN A 77 -2.01 17.52 -3.85
C GLN A 77 -2.99 16.42 -3.46
N GLU A 78 -4.19 16.43 -4.04
CA GLU A 78 -5.22 15.43 -3.80
C GLU A 78 -4.79 14.06 -4.33
N ALA A 79 -4.26 13.99 -5.54
CA ALA A 79 -3.74 12.75 -6.14
C ALA A 79 -2.55 12.20 -5.33
N SER A 80 -1.61 13.07 -4.95
CA SER A 80 -0.46 12.68 -4.10
C SER A 80 -0.89 12.19 -2.72
N ALA A 81 -1.90 12.83 -2.12
CA ALA A 81 -2.46 12.41 -0.84
C ALA A 81 -3.20 11.07 -0.94
N ALA A 82 -3.95 10.83 -2.04
CA ALA A 82 -4.63 9.57 -2.29
C ALA A 82 -3.62 8.42 -2.42
N ASN A 83 -2.55 8.60 -3.20
CA ASN A 83 -1.47 7.62 -3.29
C ASN A 83 -0.83 7.37 -1.91
N SER A 84 -0.49 8.44 -1.19
CA SER A 84 0.11 8.34 0.14
C SER A 84 -0.75 7.56 1.13
N ALA A 85 -2.06 7.76 1.11
CA ALA A 85 -2.99 7.03 1.97
C ALA A 85 -3.00 5.52 1.67
N LEU A 86 -2.77 5.13 0.41
CA LEU A 86 -2.73 3.72 0.01
C LEU A 86 -1.41 3.04 0.36
N VAL A 87 -0.26 3.73 0.17
CA VAL A 87 1.03 3.04 0.11
C VAL A 87 2.06 3.48 1.14
N LEU A 88 1.97 4.68 1.73
CA LEU A 88 3.02 5.19 2.61
C LEU A 88 3.23 4.28 3.83
N ASN A 89 4.49 3.90 4.07
CA ASN A 89 4.88 2.96 5.12
C ASN A 89 4.31 1.53 4.97
N GLN A 90 3.72 1.19 3.83
CA GLN A 90 3.25 -0.18 3.54
C GLN A 90 4.37 -1.03 2.92
N THR A 91 4.24 -2.34 3.04
CA THR A 91 4.96 -3.29 2.18
C THR A 91 4.14 -3.48 0.92
N VAL A 92 4.77 -3.19 -0.22
CA VAL A 92 4.16 -3.33 -1.55
C VAL A 92 4.76 -4.50 -2.29
N ARG A 93 3.93 -5.17 -3.10
CA ARG A 93 4.38 -6.08 -4.14
C ARG A 93 4.48 -5.30 -5.44
N LEU A 94 5.62 -5.44 -6.11
CA LEU A 94 5.97 -4.77 -7.34
C LEU A 94 5.92 -5.77 -8.48
N VAL A 95 5.11 -5.52 -9.50
CA VAL A 95 4.94 -6.41 -10.65
C VAL A 95 5.37 -5.67 -11.90
N PRO A 96 6.44 -6.13 -12.60
CA PRO A 96 6.82 -5.55 -13.89
C PRO A 96 5.81 -5.91 -14.96
N ASP A 97 5.74 -5.10 -16.01
CA ASP A 97 5.17 -5.48 -17.29
C ASP A 97 6.32 -5.94 -18.21
N THR A 98 6.41 -5.41 -19.42
CA THR A 98 7.45 -5.75 -20.40
C THR A 98 8.77 -5.03 -20.11
N SER A 99 8.71 -3.74 -19.77
CA SER A 99 9.87 -2.91 -19.48
C SER A 99 10.24 -2.96 -17.99
N ASP A 100 11.53 -3.02 -17.69
CA ASP A 100 12.00 -2.96 -16.30
C ASP A 100 12.14 -1.54 -15.77
N THR A 101 12.71 -0.65 -16.59
CA THR A 101 12.98 0.74 -16.21
C THR A 101 12.64 1.71 -17.33
N ASP A 102 12.40 2.96 -16.97
CA ASP A 102 12.29 4.06 -17.93
C ASP A 102 13.65 4.68 -18.26
N ARG A 103 13.65 5.70 -19.14
CA ARG A 103 14.85 6.44 -19.57
C ARG A 103 15.54 7.20 -18.43
N TYR A 104 14.89 7.37 -17.30
CA TYR A 104 15.43 8.06 -16.12
C TYR A 104 15.94 7.07 -15.06
N GLY A 105 15.85 5.76 -15.32
CA GLY A 105 16.27 4.69 -14.42
C GLY A 105 15.27 4.40 -13.30
N ARG A 106 14.02 4.89 -13.39
CA ARG A 106 12.96 4.52 -12.46
C ARG A 106 12.45 3.12 -12.80
N LEU A 107 12.20 2.28 -11.79
CA LEU A 107 11.54 1.00 -12.00
C LEU A 107 10.10 1.24 -12.47
N LEU A 108 9.67 0.49 -13.49
CA LEU A 108 8.31 0.51 -14.01
C LEU A 108 7.51 -0.65 -13.41
N ARG A 109 6.52 -0.36 -12.55
CA ARG A 109 5.81 -1.42 -11.80
C ARG A 109 4.31 -1.14 -11.68
N TYR A 110 3.55 -2.22 -11.67
CA TYR A 110 2.23 -2.28 -11.07
C TYR A 110 2.37 -2.55 -9.58
N ILE A 111 1.63 -1.82 -8.76
CA ILE A 111 1.78 -1.79 -7.31
C ILE A 111 0.58 -2.43 -6.61
N TYR A 112 0.88 -3.31 -5.63
CA TYR A 112 -0.14 -3.96 -4.81
C TYR A 112 0.18 -3.80 -3.32
N VAL A 113 -0.85 -3.44 -2.54
CA VAL A 113 -0.85 -3.51 -1.07
C VAL A 113 -1.83 -4.60 -0.66
N GLY A 114 -1.32 -5.75 -0.21
CA GLY A 114 -2.16 -6.93 -0.04
C GLY A 114 -2.86 -7.30 -1.35
N ASP A 115 -4.19 -7.33 -1.34
CA ASP A 115 -5.02 -7.61 -2.53
C ASP A 115 -5.42 -6.34 -3.31
N THR A 116 -5.08 -5.15 -2.81
CA THR A 116 -5.42 -3.89 -3.46
C THR A 116 -4.45 -3.58 -4.59
N PHE A 117 -4.95 -3.51 -5.82
CA PHE A 117 -4.22 -3.05 -7.00
C PHE A 117 -4.22 -1.51 -7.02
N VAL A 118 -3.14 -0.88 -6.58
CA VAL A 118 -3.04 0.56 -6.33
C VAL A 118 -3.24 1.39 -7.58
N ASN A 119 -2.59 1.03 -8.71
CA ASN A 119 -2.74 1.73 -9.99
C ASN A 119 -4.22 1.82 -10.39
N ARG A 120 -4.93 0.68 -10.35
CA ARG A 120 -6.35 0.61 -10.68
C ARG A 120 -7.22 1.40 -9.68
N GLN A 121 -6.89 1.35 -8.40
CA GLN A 121 -7.63 2.08 -7.37
C GLN A 121 -7.57 3.60 -7.60
N LEU A 122 -6.38 4.14 -7.91
CA LEU A 122 -6.19 5.56 -8.20
C LEU A 122 -7.01 6.02 -9.40
N VAL A 123 -7.06 5.20 -10.47
CA VAL A 123 -7.90 5.46 -11.65
C VAL A 123 -9.38 5.37 -11.30
N ALA A 124 -9.80 4.34 -10.57
CA ALA A 124 -11.20 4.12 -10.20
C ALA A 124 -11.74 5.24 -9.30
N ASP A 125 -10.88 5.80 -8.43
CA ASP A 125 -11.21 6.92 -7.55
C ASP A 125 -11.07 8.29 -8.26
N GLY A 126 -10.60 8.30 -9.53
CA GLY A 126 -10.49 9.49 -10.37
C GLY A 126 -9.27 10.36 -10.10
N TYR A 127 -8.25 9.85 -9.41
CA TYR A 127 -7.00 10.58 -9.14
C TYR A 127 -5.92 10.37 -10.19
N ALA A 128 -6.12 9.44 -11.12
CA ALA A 128 -5.25 9.16 -12.24
C ALA A 128 -6.05 8.93 -13.52
N GLU A 129 -5.44 9.25 -14.65
CA GLU A 129 -5.90 8.84 -15.98
C GLU A 129 -5.17 7.59 -16.45
N ALA A 130 -5.79 6.85 -17.38
CA ALA A 130 -5.17 5.69 -18.02
C ALA A 130 -4.32 6.14 -19.21
N VAL A 131 -3.07 5.65 -19.26
CA VAL A 131 -2.12 5.97 -20.33
C VAL A 131 -1.69 4.72 -21.07
N LEU A 132 -1.74 4.77 -22.40
CA LEU A 132 -1.18 3.71 -23.25
C LEU A 132 0.33 3.89 -23.35
N TYR A 133 1.09 3.04 -22.67
CA TYR A 133 2.55 3.12 -22.60
C TYR A 133 3.20 1.87 -23.22
N GLN A 134 3.29 1.83 -24.55
CA GLN A 134 3.87 0.69 -25.28
C GLN A 134 5.34 0.45 -24.92
N PRO A 135 5.78 -0.80 -24.66
CA PRO A 135 5.03 -2.05 -24.74
C PRO A 135 4.32 -2.48 -23.44
N ASP A 136 4.24 -1.59 -22.44
CA ASP A 136 3.70 -1.84 -21.10
C ASP A 136 2.21 -1.49 -21.06
N ASP A 137 1.34 -2.38 -21.57
CA ASP A 137 -0.07 -2.10 -21.81
C ASP A 137 -1.04 -3.18 -21.27
N GLU A 138 -0.56 -4.13 -20.45
CA GLU A 138 -1.34 -5.28 -19.97
C GLU A 138 -2.70 -4.87 -19.37
N TYR A 139 -2.77 -3.76 -18.63
CA TYR A 139 -4.00 -3.31 -17.94
C TYR A 139 -4.63 -2.06 -18.57
N TYR A 140 -4.18 -1.59 -19.73
CA TYR A 140 -4.67 -0.34 -20.32
C TYR A 140 -6.18 -0.33 -20.52
N ASP A 141 -6.76 -1.36 -21.15
CA ASP A 141 -8.20 -1.44 -21.40
C ASP A 141 -9.02 -1.48 -20.10
N ASP A 142 -8.46 -2.11 -19.06
CA ASP A 142 -9.10 -2.15 -17.75
C ASP A 142 -9.09 -0.77 -17.09
N PHE A 143 -7.95 -0.08 -17.08
CA PHE A 143 -7.83 1.28 -16.57
C PHE A 143 -8.74 2.26 -17.30
N ARG A 144 -8.80 2.21 -18.62
CA ARG A 144 -9.73 3.04 -19.43
C ARG A 144 -11.20 2.85 -19.04
N ARG A 145 -11.63 1.64 -18.71
CA ARG A 145 -13.00 1.40 -18.24
C ARG A 145 -13.27 2.04 -16.88
N PHE A 146 -12.31 1.96 -15.96
CA PHE A 146 -12.43 2.60 -14.64
C PHE A 146 -12.41 4.12 -14.76
N GLU A 147 -11.52 4.68 -15.57
CA GLU A 147 -11.43 6.12 -15.83
C GLU A 147 -12.75 6.68 -16.41
N VAL A 148 -13.30 6.06 -17.44
CA VAL A 148 -14.60 6.47 -18.01
C VAL A 148 -15.71 6.45 -16.94
N ASN A 149 -15.68 5.46 -16.05
CA ASN A 149 -16.64 5.41 -14.95
C ASN A 149 -16.41 6.53 -13.91
N ALA A 150 -15.15 6.79 -13.56
CA ALA A 150 -14.78 7.88 -12.64
C ALA A 150 -15.19 9.24 -13.20
N ALA A 151 -14.90 9.51 -14.48
CA ALA A 151 -15.30 10.73 -15.18
C ALA A 151 -16.81 10.94 -15.18
N ARG A 152 -17.61 9.90 -15.54
CA ARG A 152 -19.07 9.97 -15.54
C ARG A 152 -19.68 10.28 -14.17
N ASN A 153 -19.01 9.87 -13.11
CA ASN A 153 -19.46 10.10 -11.73
C ASN A 153 -18.81 11.33 -11.08
N GLY A 154 -17.96 12.07 -11.80
CA GLY A 154 -17.28 13.26 -11.28
C GLY A 154 -16.37 12.96 -10.09
N LEU A 155 -15.64 11.83 -10.10
CA LEU A 155 -14.77 11.42 -9.01
C LEU A 155 -13.40 12.10 -9.08
N GLY A 156 -12.78 12.25 -7.92
CA GLY A 156 -11.40 12.71 -7.78
C GLY A 156 -11.11 14.02 -8.51
N CYS A 157 -10.16 13.99 -9.43
CA CYS A 157 -9.69 15.13 -10.22
C CYS A 157 -10.53 15.43 -11.47
N HIS A 158 -11.41 14.53 -11.92
CA HIS A 158 -12.19 14.73 -13.15
C HIS A 158 -13.01 16.02 -13.18
N PRO A 159 -13.64 16.49 -12.08
CA PRO A 159 -14.38 17.76 -12.11
C PRO A 159 -13.55 19.00 -12.41
N THR A 160 -12.22 18.90 -12.31
CA THR A 160 -11.31 20.02 -12.61
C THR A 160 -11.03 20.17 -14.09
N GLY A 161 -11.32 19.16 -14.91
CA GLY A 161 -11.00 19.09 -16.33
C GLY A 161 -9.52 18.76 -16.62
N ILE A 162 -8.74 18.40 -15.59
CA ILE A 162 -7.29 18.15 -15.76
C ILE A 162 -6.99 17.00 -16.72
N PHE A 163 -7.90 16.05 -16.87
CA PHE A 163 -7.75 14.90 -17.75
C PHE A 163 -8.47 15.06 -19.11
N ASP A 164 -8.96 16.28 -19.43
CA ASP A 164 -9.72 16.57 -20.67
C ASP A 164 -8.84 17.12 -21.80
N ASP A 165 -7.53 17.25 -21.60
CA ASP A 165 -6.61 17.93 -22.51
C ASP A 165 -5.89 17.01 -23.51
N ASP A 166 -6.25 15.70 -23.54
CA ASP A 166 -5.61 14.68 -24.38
C ASP A 166 -4.07 14.63 -24.23
N ASN A 167 -3.52 15.08 -23.08
CA ASN A 167 -2.09 15.06 -22.81
C ASN A 167 -1.68 13.70 -22.22
N PRO A 168 -1.11 12.77 -23.01
CA PRO A 168 -0.74 11.45 -22.50
C PRO A 168 0.56 11.46 -21.68
N VAL A 169 1.19 12.61 -21.51
CA VAL A 169 2.49 12.79 -20.84
C VAL A 169 2.40 13.96 -19.89
N ARG A 170 2.17 13.66 -18.61
CA ARG A 170 2.27 14.61 -17.50
C ARG A 170 3.49 14.32 -16.67
#